data_295440a81c25d09bfd479e67ebb275db
#
_entry.id   295440a81c25d09bfd479e67ebb275db
#
_cell.length_a   1.000
_cell.length_b   1.000
_cell.length_c   1.000
_cell.angle_alpha   90.00
_cell.angle_beta   90.00
_cell.angle_gamma   90.00
#
_symmetry.space_group_name_H-M   'P 1'
#
loop_
_entity.id
_entity.type
_entity.pdbx_description
1 polymer ?
#
loop_
_entity_poly.entity_id
_entity_poly.type
_entity_poly.pdbx_seq_one_letter_code
_entity_poly.pdbx_strand_id
1 'polypeptide(L)'
;MIELRTIPESALPVLRVALIASVAIVGYAFVRIAVRVSMNGLIERRSAEADAAAIPPIEVERRVRTIGRLVVRIGGAVIAVIAVLMALGQFSIDIGPAVAGLGVVGIAVGFGAQTLIRDWLAGIFVVLENQYSEGDVVRIGGVEGVVESFGLRRTTLRDLDGTVHTVPNGHITVASNLTRLWARVNLDISVAYDTDIDHVTELINGVGTALQADAEWGPRLLEPPKVIRVSALADSAVTLKVLGQVRAAEQWAVAGELRKRILAAFGRGGIEIPFPHQVVVTRGGQIDPREVLEDAPADPAS
;
A
#
# COMPACT_ATOMS: atom_id res chain seq x y z
N MET A 1 -22.65 -35.19 -61.12
CA MET A 1 -21.40 -35.51 -60.42
C MET A 1 -20.45 -34.37 -60.69
N ILE A 2 -20.29 -33.45 -59.73
CA ILE A 2 -19.36 -32.33 -59.88
C ILE A 2 -17.98 -32.89 -59.54
N GLU A 3 -17.13 -33.04 -60.58
CA GLU A 3 -15.71 -33.38 -60.42
C GLU A 3 -15.06 -32.29 -59.57
N LEU A 4 -14.74 -32.60 -58.32
CA LEU A 4 -13.81 -31.82 -57.50
C LEU A 4 -12.46 -31.86 -58.22
N ARG A 5 -12.18 -30.81 -58.99
CA ARG A 5 -10.87 -30.56 -59.60
C ARG A 5 -9.83 -30.64 -58.50
N THR A 6 -9.05 -31.72 -58.47
CA THR A 6 -7.95 -31.90 -57.53
C THR A 6 -6.96 -30.75 -57.68
N ILE A 7 -6.84 -29.93 -56.65
CA ILE A 7 -5.87 -28.83 -56.61
C ILE A 7 -4.49 -29.43 -56.84
N PRO A 8 -3.71 -28.98 -57.83
CA PRO A 8 -2.38 -29.53 -58.06
C PRO A 8 -1.50 -29.37 -56.83
N GLU A 9 -0.74 -30.38 -56.49
CA GLU A 9 0.10 -30.41 -55.25
C GLU A 9 1.03 -29.21 -55.15
N SER A 10 1.46 -28.63 -56.27
CA SER A 10 2.29 -27.41 -56.34
C SER A 10 1.54 -26.14 -55.88
N ALA A 11 0.20 -26.14 -55.92
CA ALA A 11 -0.60 -25.00 -55.48
C ALA A 11 -0.93 -25.03 -53.97
N LEU A 12 -0.79 -26.17 -53.30
CA LEU A 12 -1.08 -26.34 -51.88
C LEU A 12 -0.26 -25.41 -50.97
N PRO A 13 1.05 -25.22 -51.15
CA PRO A 13 1.81 -24.31 -50.31
C PRO A 13 1.36 -22.85 -50.47
N VAL A 14 1.08 -22.44 -51.70
CA VAL A 14 0.60 -21.07 -52.01
C VAL A 14 -0.76 -20.81 -51.35
N LEU A 15 -1.68 -21.78 -51.41
CA LEU A 15 -2.99 -21.68 -50.80
C LEU A 15 -2.89 -21.58 -49.26
N ARG A 16 -1.99 -22.36 -48.66
CA ARG A 16 -1.74 -22.32 -47.21
C ARG A 16 -1.14 -20.99 -46.80
N VAL A 17 -0.18 -20.44 -47.54
CA VAL A 17 0.39 -19.12 -47.25
C VAL A 17 -0.67 -18.02 -47.39
N ALA A 18 -1.54 -18.11 -48.43
CA ALA A 18 -2.67 -17.17 -48.59
C ALA A 18 -3.64 -17.26 -47.39
N LEU A 19 -3.90 -18.47 -46.87
CA LEU A 19 -4.72 -18.68 -45.67
C LEU A 19 -4.05 -18.07 -44.43
N ILE A 20 -2.75 -18.32 -44.21
CA ILE A 20 -1.99 -17.75 -43.11
C ILE A 20 -2.02 -16.21 -43.18
N ALA A 21 -1.78 -15.62 -44.35
CA ALA A 21 -1.85 -14.19 -44.53
C ALA A 21 -3.25 -13.63 -44.23
N SER A 22 -4.30 -14.31 -44.67
CA SER A 22 -5.70 -13.93 -44.41
C SER A 22 -6.01 -13.95 -42.94
N VAL A 23 -5.61 -15.03 -42.21
CA VAL A 23 -5.79 -15.16 -40.75
C VAL A 23 -5.00 -14.07 -40.01
N ALA A 24 -3.77 -13.78 -40.44
CA ALA A 24 -2.94 -12.72 -39.84
C ALA A 24 -3.57 -11.32 -40.03
N ILE A 25 -4.11 -11.03 -41.22
CA ILE A 25 -4.80 -9.76 -41.50
C ILE A 25 -6.07 -9.64 -40.63
N VAL A 26 -6.86 -10.69 -40.51
CA VAL A 26 -8.07 -10.72 -39.69
C VAL A 26 -7.70 -10.56 -38.24
N GLY A 27 -6.68 -11.27 -37.74
CA GLY A 27 -6.16 -11.15 -36.37
C GLY A 27 -5.66 -9.73 -36.08
N TYR A 28 -4.92 -9.12 -37.00
CA TYR A 28 -4.48 -7.73 -36.85
C TYR A 28 -5.66 -6.74 -36.83
N ALA A 29 -6.63 -6.93 -37.74
CA ALA A 29 -7.84 -6.11 -37.76
C ALA A 29 -8.64 -6.24 -36.46
N PHE A 30 -8.77 -7.45 -35.94
CA PHE A 30 -9.43 -7.71 -34.65
C PHE A 30 -8.72 -6.99 -33.48
N VAL A 31 -7.40 -7.14 -33.34
CA VAL A 31 -6.61 -6.43 -32.34
C VAL A 31 -6.80 -4.92 -32.45
N ARG A 32 -6.72 -4.38 -33.69
CA ARG A 32 -6.90 -2.95 -33.94
C ARG A 32 -8.29 -2.45 -33.55
N ILE A 33 -9.34 -3.21 -33.84
CA ILE A 33 -10.73 -2.87 -33.50
C ILE A 33 -10.94 -2.99 -31.98
N ALA A 34 -10.51 -4.09 -31.37
CA ALA A 34 -10.64 -4.32 -29.93
C ALA A 34 -9.95 -3.20 -29.12
N VAL A 35 -8.71 -2.86 -29.49
CA VAL A 35 -7.99 -1.75 -28.84
C VAL A 35 -8.72 -0.43 -29.04
N ARG A 36 -9.23 -0.14 -30.24
CA ARG A 36 -9.96 1.10 -30.52
C ARG A 36 -11.23 1.23 -29.68
N VAL A 37 -12.04 0.16 -29.60
CA VAL A 37 -13.28 0.12 -28.82
C VAL A 37 -12.98 0.29 -27.32
N SER A 38 -12.01 -0.46 -26.80
CA SER A 38 -11.61 -0.36 -25.39
C SER A 38 -11.08 1.03 -25.05
N MET A 39 -10.33 1.67 -25.95
CA MET A 39 -9.82 3.02 -25.73
C MET A 39 -10.90 4.08 -25.70
N ASN A 40 -11.90 4.00 -26.59
CA ASN A 40 -12.99 4.97 -26.60
C ASN A 40 -13.79 4.90 -25.29
N GLY A 41 -14.09 3.70 -24.79
CA GLY A 41 -14.75 3.53 -23.48
C GLY A 41 -13.91 4.02 -22.30
N LEU A 42 -12.56 3.88 -22.37
CA LEU A 42 -11.66 4.43 -21.34
C LEU A 42 -11.57 5.95 -21.37
N ILE A 43 -11.59 6.55 -22.58
CA ILE A 43 -11.58 8.01 -22.74
C ILE A 43 -12.85 8.59 -22.14
N GLU A 44 -14.04 8.04 -22.47
CA GLU A 44 -15.33 8.52 -21.95
C GLU A 44 -15.36 8.48 -20.41
N ARG A 45 -14.98 7.36 -19.80
CA ARG A 45 -14.95 7.22 -18.34
C ARG A 45 -13.96 8.19 -17.68
N ARG A 46 -12.75 8.30 -18.20
CA ARG A 46 -11.72 9.17 -17.61
C ARG A 46 -11.94 10.65 -17.90
N SER A 47 -12.64 11.01 -18.97
CA SER A 47 -13.02 12.40 -19.20
C SER A 47 -14.03 12.87 -18.17
N ALA A 48 -14.99 12.03 -17.78
CA ALA A 48 -15.92 12.34 -16.69
C ALA A 48 -15.22 12.52 -15.32
N GLU A 49 -14.20 11.68 -15.03
CA GLU A 49 -13.38 11.83 -13.82
C GLU A 49 -12.46 13.08 -13.86
N ALA A 50 -11.94 13.42 -15.05
CA ALA A 50 -11.06 14.57 -15.25
C ALA A 50 -11.80 15.90 -15.12
N ASP A 51 -13.05 15.97 -15.58
CA ASP A 51 -13.91 17.14 -15.39
C ASP A 51 -14.15 17.44 -13.90
N ALA A 52 -14.29 16.39 -13.07
CA ALA A 52 -14.40 16.53 -11.62
C ALA A 52 -13.08 16.98 -10.95
N ALA A 53 -11.92 16.68 -11.56
CA ALA A 53 -10.58 16.97 -11.04
C ALA A 53 -9.91 18.21 -11.65
N ALA A 54 -10.61 18.96 -12.50
CA ALA A 54 -10.11 20.14 -13.26
C ALA A 54 -8.85 19.83 -14.12
N ILE A 55 -8.70 18.58 -14.61
CA ILE A 55 -7.60 18.18 -15.50
C ILE A 55 -8.06 18.36 -16.96
N PRO A 56 -7.25 18.99 -17.84
CA PRO A 56 -7.65 19.18 -19.24
C PRO A 56 -7.93 17.83 -19.95
N PRO A 57 -9.14 17.62 -20.52
CA PRO A 57 -9.53 16.36 -21.15
C PRO A 57 -8.59 15.92 -22.30
N ILE A 58 -7.99 16.90 -22.99
CA ILE A 58 -7.05 16.67 -24.11
C ILE A 58 -5.80 15.88 -23.69
N GLU A 59 -5.33 16.06 -22.47
CA GLU A 59 -4.13 15.38 -21.99
C GLU A 59 -4.39 13.89 -21.72
N VAL A 60 -5.55 13.57 -21.16
CA VAL A 60 -6.00 12.19 -20.92
C VAL A 60 -6.15 11.44 -22.25
N GLU A 61 -6.82 12.06 -23.21
CA GLU A 61 -7.03 11.48 -24.54
C GLU A 61 -5.70 11.18 -25.27
N ARG A 62 -4.76 12.12 -25.22
CA ARG A 62 -3.43 11.97 -25.85
C ARG A 62 -2.65 10.79 -25.26
N ARG A 63 -2.67 10.61 -23.94
CA ARG A 63 -1.99 9.50 -23.24
C ARG A 63 -2.60 8.16 -23.60
N VAL A 64 -3.93 8.03 -23.53
CA VAL A 64 -4.66 6.81 -23.88
C VAL A 64 -4.41 6.40 -25.32
N ARG A 65 -4.53 7.33 -26.28
CA ARG A 65 -4.27 7.06 -27.71
C ARG A 65 -2.83 6.65 -28.01
N THR A 66 -1.86 7.16 -27.23
CA THR A 66 -0.45 6.77 -27.41
C THR A 66 -0.22 5.32 -26.98
N ILE A 67 -0.76 4.93 -25.83
CA ILE A 67 -0.67 3.55 -25.33
C ILE A 67 -1.34 2.59 -26.32
N GLY A 68 -2.53 2.90 -26.83
CA GLY A 68 -3.21 2.04 -27.77
C GLY A 68 -2.47 1.86 -29.09
N ARG A 69 -1.83 2.92 -29.59
CA ARG A 69 -0.97 2.80 -30.79
C ARG A 69 0.22 1.86 -30.55
N LEU A 70 0.81 1.89 -29.36
CA LEU A 70 1.88 0.97 -28.97
C LEU A 70 1.38 -0.47 -28.91
N VAL A 71 0.25 -0.72 -28.27
CA VAL A 71 -0.35 -2.07 -28.17
C VAL A 71 -0.64 -2.64 -29.55
N VAL A 72 -1.25 -1.85 -30.46
CA VAL A 72 -1.54 -2.28 -31.84
C VAL A 72 -0.25 -2.56 -32.61
N ARG A 73 0.80 -1.74 -32.46
CA ARG A 73 2.09 -1.95 -33.15
C ARG A 73 2.79 -3.21 -32.64
N ILE A 74 2.86 -3.41 -31.34
CA ILE A 74 3.49 -4.59 -30.72
C ILE A 74 2.72 -5.85 -31.11
N GLY A 75 1.38 -5.86 -30.94
CA GLY A 75 0.53 -6.97 -31.35
C GLY A 75 0.64 -7.28 -32.83
N GLY A 76 0.66 -6.26 -33.68
CA GLY A 76 0.87 -6.42 -35.14
C GLY A 76 2.25 -7.01 -35.46
N ALA A 77 3.31 -6.58 -34.78
CA ALA A 77 4.65 -7.14 -35.01
C ALA A 77 4.71 -8.63 -34.59
N VAL A 78 4.09 -9.01 -33.47
CA VAL A 78 4.02 -10.41 -33.03
C VAL A 78 3.25 -11.26 -34.08
N ILE A 79 2.08 -10.80 -34.51
CA ILE A 79 1.29 -11.49 -35.54
C ILE A 79 2.09 -11.64 -36.83
N ALA A 80 2.78 -10.59 -37.28
CA ALA A 80 3.59 -10.62 -38.49
C ALA A 80 4.74 -11.63 -38.36
N VAL A 81 5.46 -11.64 -37.23
CA VAL A 81 6.56 -12.62 -37.00
C VAL A 81 6.02 -14.05 -37.07
N ILE A 82 4.92 -14.34 -36.38
CA ILE A 82 4.30 -15.66 -36.37
C ILE A 82 3.86 -16.05 -37.78
N ALA A 83 3.20 -15.15 -38.53
CA ALA A 83 2.74 -15.41 -39.90
C ALA A 83 3.90 -15.68 -40.86
N VAL A 84 4.99 -14.91 -40.74
CA VAL A 84 6.21 -15.13 -41.56
C VAL A 84 6.83 -16.50 -41.27
N LEU A 85 7.00 -16.87 -39.99
CA LEU A 85 7.54 -18.20 -39.63
C LEU A 85 6.66 -19.33 -40.12
N MET A 86 5.34 -19.22 -39.98
CA MET A 86 4.39 -20.22 -40.50
C MET A 86 4.46 -20.32 -42.00
N ALA A 87 4.62 -19.19 -42.72
CA ALA A 87 4.77 -19.17 -44.16
C ALA A 87 6.09 -19.83 -44.61
N LEU A 88 7.22 -19.52 -43.97
CA LEU A 88 8.51 -20.13 -44.26
C LEU A 88 8.49 -21.65 -44.08
N GLY A 89 7.79 -22.14 -43.04
CA GLY A 89 7.62 -23.58 -42.79
C GLY A 89 6.87 -24.31 -43.95
N GLN A 90 6.04 -23.60 -44.75
CA GLN A 90 5.38 -24.21 -45.93
C GLN A 90 6.35 -24.50 -47.09
N PHE A 91 7.51 -23.84 -47.10
CA PHE A 91 8.56 -24.02 -48.08
C PHE A 91 9.67 -24.97 -47.63
N SER A 92 9.43 -25.77 -46.62
CA SER A 92 10.42 -26.71 -46.02
C SER A 92 11.68 -26.01 -45.51
N ILE A 93 11.60 -24.72 -45.19
CA ILE A 93 12.68 -23.99 -44.52
C ILE A 93 12.66 -24.37 -43.06
N ASP A 94 13.81 -24.78 -42.53
CA ASP A 94 13.94 -25.07 -41.11
C ASP A 94 13.79 -23.79 -40.27
N ILE A 95 12.65 -23.68 -39.56
CA ILE A 95 12.34 -22.58 -38.65
C ILE A 95 12.82 -22.83 -37.23
N GLY A 96 13.39 -24.01 -36.91
CA GLY A 96 13.84 -24.38 -35.57
C GLY A 96 14.75 -23.35 -34.93
N PRO A 97 15.84 -22.91 -35.58
CA PRO A 97 16.72 -21.86 -35.04
C PRO A 97 16.00 -20.53 -34.75
N ALA A 98 15.07 -20.13 -35.60
CA ALA A 98 14.30 -18.88 -35.42
C ALA A 98 13.34 -18.97 -34.23
N VAL A 99 12.65 -20.12 -34.08
CA VAL A 99 11.77 -20.39 -32.94
C VAL A 99 12.56 -20.44 -31.64
N ALA A 100 13.75 -21.08 -31.65
CA ALA A 100 14.65 -21.11 -30.49
C ALA A 100 15.09 -19.69 -30.10
N GLY A 101 15.48 -18.85 -31.06
CA GLY A 101 15.83 -17.46 -30.84
C GLY A 101 14.68 -16.63 -30.27
N LEU A 102 13.47 -16.81 -30.80
CA LEU A 102 12.26 -16.17 -30.25
C LEU A 102 11.93 -16.66 -28.83
N GLY A 103 12.24 -17.91 -28.49
CA GLY A 103 12.13 -18.43 -27.15
C GLY A 103 13.00 -17.66 -26.15
N VAL A 104 14.25 -17.38 -26.51
CA VAL A 104 15.17 -16.56 -25.72
C VAL A 104 14.64 -15.13 -25.54
N VAL A 105 14.14 -14.52 -26.62
CA VAL A 105 13.50 -13.19 -26.57
C VAL A 105 12.27 -13.22 -25.64
N GLY A 106 11.44 -14.27 -25.74
CA GLY A 106 10.27 -14.47 -24.89
C GLY A 106 10.63 -14.54 -23.41
N ILE A 107 11.69 -15.26 -23.07
CA ILE A 107 12.20 -15.33 -21.69
C ILE A 107 12.67 -13.95 -21.21
N ALA A 108 13.43 -13.21 -22.02
CA ALA A 108 13.89 -11.87 -21.68
C ALA A 108 12.73 -10.89 -21.44
N VAL A 109 11.70 -10.91 -22.29
CA VAL A 109 10.48 -10.11 -22.14
C VAL A 109 9.71 -10.54 -20.89
N GLY A 110 9.64 -11.85 -20.60
CA GLY A 110 9.00 -12.39 -19.40
C GLY A 110 9.66 -11.87 -18.10
N PHE A 111 10.98 -11.92 -18.02
CA PHE A 111 11.72 -11.33 -16.90
C PHE A 111 11.53 -9.81 -16.81
N GLY A 112 11.52 -9.11 -17.94
CA GLY A 112 11.24 -7.68 -17.97
C GLY A 112 9.83 -7.30 -17.50
N ALA A 113 8.85 -8.18 -17.70
CA ALA A 113 7.46 -7.99 -17.28
C ALA A 113 7.13 -8.56 -15.89
N GLN A 114 8.06 -9.23 -15.22
CA GLN A 114 7.84 -9.96 -13.97
C GLN A 114 7.23 -9.10 -12.87
N THR A 115 7.71 -7.87 -12.70
CA THR A 115 7.18 -6.94 -11.67
C THR A 115 5.74 -6.55 -11.97
N LEU A 116 5.40 -6.33 -13.24
CA LEU A 116 4.05 -5.98 -13.65
C LEU A 116 3.05 -7.12 -13.36
N ILE A 117 3.47 -8.35 -13.66
CA ILE A 117 2.66 -9.56 -13.39
C ILE A 117 2.48 -9.72 -11.88
N ARG A 118 3.53 -9.53 -11.09
CA ARG A 118 3.48 -9.57 -9.63
C ARG A 118 2.50 -8.53 -9.08
N ASP A 119 2.56 -7.28 -9.57
CA ASP A 119 1.66 -6.21 -9.13
C ASP A 119 0.20 -6.59 -9.40
N TRP A 120 -0.10 -7.14 -10.57
CA TRP A 120 -1.46 -7.51 -10.95
C TRP A 120 -1.99 -8.67 -10.12
N LEU A 121 -1.20 -9.73 -9.95
CA LEU A 121 -1.61 -10.87 -9.13
C LEU A 121 -1.85 -10.45 -7.69
N ALA A 122 -0.95 -9.65 -7.11
CA ALA A 122 -1.14 -9.11 -5.76
C ALA A 122 -2.43 -8.29 -5.66
N GLY A 123 -2.71 -7.41 -6.63
CA GLY A 123 -3.95 -6.64 -6.66
C GLY A 123 -5.21 -7.50 -6.75
N ILE A 124 -5.19 -8.57 -7.53
CA ILE A 124 -6.30 -9.53 -7.60
C ILE A 124 -6.53 -10.19 -6.23
N PHE A 125 -5.47 -10.64 -5.53
CA PHE A 125 -5.60 -11.26 -4.21
C PHE A 125 -6.09 -10.28 -3.15
N VAL A 126 -5.68 -9.02 -3.17
CA VAL A 126 -6.24 -7.98 -2.28
C VAL A 126 -7.75 -7.93 -2.36
N VAL A 127 -8.32 -7.97 -3.60
CA VAL A 127 -9.76 -7.96 -3.82
C VAL A 127 -10.41 -9.29 -3.41
N LEU A 128 -9.87 -10.42 -3.86
CA LEU A 128 -10.45 -11.74 -3.59
C LEU A 128 -10.49 -12.06 -2.09
N GLU A 129 -9.45 -11.69 -1.35
CA GLU A 129 -9.33 -11.92 0.09
C GLU A 129 -9.95 -10.79 0.92
N ASN A 130 -10.42 -9.73 0.27
CA ASN A 130 -10.96 -8.54 0.93
C ASN A 130 -10.04 -8.03 2.04
N GLN A 131 -8.73 -7.84 1.72
CA GLN A 131 -7.74 -7.41 2.70
C GLN A 131 -8.01 -5.98 3.17
N TYR A 132 -8.35 -5.07 2.25
CA TYR A 132 -8.77 -3.69 2.51
C TYR A 132 -9.58 -3.14 1.33
N SER A 133 -10.29 -2.04 1.57
CA SER A 133 -11.13 -1.33 0.60
C SER A 133 -10.85 0.17 0.63
N GLU A 134 -11.37 0.89 -0.36
CA GLU A 134 -11.35 2.35 -0.36
C GLU A 134 -12.06 2.91 0.88
N GLY A 135 -11.44 3.88 1.53
CA GLY A 135 -11.88 4.45 2.81
C GLY A 135 -11.28 3.79 4.05
N ASP A 136 -10.68 2.60 3.96
CA ASP A 136 -9.96 1.99 5.08
C ASP A 136 -8.66 2.74 5.38
N VAL A 137 -8.28 2.80 6.66
CA VAL A 137 -6.93 3.20 7.05
C VAL A 137 -6.05 1.97 7.11
N VAL A 138 -5.00 1.97 6.30
CA VAL A 138 -4.10 0.83 6.19
C VAL A 138 -2.65 1.24 6.31
N ARG A 139 -1.82 0.27 6.72
CA ARG A 139 -0.36 0.39 6.65
C ARG A 139 0.16 -0.66 5.69
N ILE A 140 0.68 -0.22 4.53
CA ILE A 140 1.23 -1.05 3.46
C ILE A 140 2.49 -0.41 2.89
N GLY A 141 3.47 -1.20 2.48
CA GLY A 141 4.70 -0.70 1.87
C GLY A 141 5.48 0.29 2.74
N GLY A 142 5.34 0.23 4.07
CA GLY A 142 6.02 1.11 5.02
C GLY A 142 5.33 2.47 5.24
N VAL A 143 4.20 2.74 4.60
CA VAL A 143 3.40 3.97 4.77
C VAL A 143 2.02 3.66 5.33
N GLU A 144 1.45 4.60 6.08
CA GLU A 144 0.11 4.52 6.65
C GLU A 144 -0.76 5.65 6.11
N GLY A 145 -2.03 5.35 5.81
CA GLY A 145 -2.97 6.35 5.34
C GLY A 145 -4.32 5.77 4.96
N VAL A 146 -5.24 6.65 4.61
CA VAL A 146 -6.55 6.29 4.08
C VAL A 146 -6.40 5.83 2.63
N VAL A 147 -6.98 4.71 2.26
CA VAL A 147 -7.05 4.23 0.87
C VAL A 147 -7.97 5.16 0.08
N GLU A 148 -7.40 5.99 -0.81
CA GLU A 148 -8.16 6.86 -1.70
C GLU A 148 -8.62 6.14 -2.97
N SER A 149 -7.75 5.30 -3.52
CA SER A 149 -8.09 4.49 -4.68
C SER A 149 -7.30 3.19 -4.71
N PHE A 150 -7.96 2.16 -5.18
CA PHE A 150 -7.41 0.85 -5.39
C PHE A 150 -7.48 0.47 -6.86
N GLY A 151 -6.37 -0.03 -7.41
CA GLY A 151 -6.30 -0.57 -8.76
C GLY A 151 -5.55 -1.90 -8.80
N LEU A 152 -5.64 -2.63 -9.92
CA LEU A 152 -4.96 -3.93 -10.07
C LEU A 152 -3.44 -3.83 -9.87
N ARG A 153 -2.82 -2.71 -10.25
CA ARG A 153 -1.37 -2.55 -10.19
C ARG A 153 -0.89 -1.82 -8.94
N ARG A 154 -1.68 -0.89 -8.40
CA ARG A 154 -1.25 0.01 -7.33
C ARG A 154 -2.41 0.37 -6.42
N THR A 155 -2.08 0.66 -5.18
CA THR A 155 -2.94 1.28 -4.18
C THR A 155 -2.46 2.70 -3.90
N THR A 156 -3.37 3.65 -3.83
CA THR A 156 -3.07 5.05 -3.48
C THR A 156 -3.60 5.34 -2.09
N LEU A 157 -2.73 5.85 -1.22
CA LEU A 157 -3.04 6.23 0.16
C LEU A 157 -2.84 7.73 0.33
N ARG A 158 -3.60 8.33 1.24
CA ARG A 158 -3.32 9.67 1.77
C ARG A 158 -3.06 9.59 3.27
N ASP A 159 -1.93 10.12 3.71
CA ASP A 159 -1.60 10.19 5.12
C ASP A 159 -2.26 11.39 5.83
N LEU A 160 -2.01 11.53 7.13
CA LEU A 160 -2.55 12.62 7.93
C LEU A 160 -2.00 14.01 7.54
N ASP A 161 -0.83 14.06 6.94
CA ASP A 161 -0.20 15.30 6.45
C ASP A 161 -0.72 15.70 5.07
N GLY A 162 -1.63 14.88 4.48
CA GLY A 162 -2.18 15.10 3.16
C GLY A 162 -1.31 14.59 2.01
N THR A 163 -0.18 13.93 2.31
CA THR A 163 0.70 13.36 1.29
C THR A 163 0.06 12.15 0.61
N VAL A 164 0.13 12.12 -0.71
CA VAL A 164 -0.38 11.01 -1.51
C VAL A 164 0.74 10.01 -1.78
N HIS A 165 0.58 8.80 -1.28
CA HIS A 165 1.50 7.68 -1.50
C HIS A 165 0.94 6.71 -2.54
N THR A 166 1.74 6.36 -3.52
CA THR A 166 1.38 5.35 -4.54
C THR A 166 2.23 4.12 -4.34
N VAL A 167 1.62 3.05 -3.85
CA VAL A 167 2.29 1.77 -3.54
C VAL A 167 1.95 0.74 -4.62
N PRO A 168 2.95 0.21 -5.37
CA PRO A 168 2.73 -0.93 -6.27
C PRO A 168 2.30 -2.16 -5.46
N ASN A 169 1.23 -2.85 -5.89
CA ASN A 169 0.66 -3.95 -5.11
C ASN A 169 1.65 -5.10 -4.88
N GLY A 170 2.52 -5.38 -5.83
CA GLY A 170 3.57 -6.41 -5.71
C GLY A 170 4.67 -6.11 -4.68
N HIS A 171 4.70 -4.88 -4.13
CA HIS A 171 5.61 -4.50 -3.05
C HIS A 171 4.95 -4.61 -1.67
N ILE A 172 3.66 -4.95 -1.61
CA ILE A 172 2.93 -5.15 -0.36
C ILE A 172 3.22 -6.56 0.13
N THR A 173 4.13 -6.69 1.09
CA THR A 173 4.46 -7.97 1.74
C THR A 173 3.58 -8.23 2.96
N VAL A 174 3.18 -7.15 3.65
CA VAL A 174 2.27 -7.18 4.78
C VAL A 174 1.24 -6.06 4.59
N ALA A 175 -0.02 -6.40 4.69
CA ALA A 175 -1.12 -5.45 4.71
C ALA A 175 -1.72 -5.42 6.12
N SER A 176 -1.62 -4.28 6.82
CA SER A 176 -2.25 -4.05 8.11
C SER A 176 -3.45 -3.13 7.92
N ASN A 177 -4.66 -3.63 8.14
CA ASN A 177 -5.87 -2.83 8.11
C ASN A 177 -6.23 -2.39 9.55
N LEU A 178 -6.23 -1.08 9.79
CA LEU A 178 -6.44 -0.49 11.11
C LEU A 178 -7.91 -0.24 11.41
N THR A 179 -8.79 -0.36 10.42
CA THR A 179 -10.21 0.00 10.51
C THR A 179 -11.14 -1.15 10.14
N ARG A 180 -10.63 -2.38 9.95
CA ARG A 180 -11.44 -3.51 9.55
C ARG A 180 -12.30 -4.01 10.71
N LEU A 181 -13.62 -3.96 10.54
CA LEU A 181 -14.67 -4.44 11.46
C LEU A 181 -14.71 -3.69 12.79
N TRP A 182 -13.67 -3.69 13.57
CA TRP A 182 -13.51 -2.99 14.83
C TRP A 182 -12.07 -2.56 15.03
N ALA A 183 -11.87 -1.63 15.95
CA ALA A 183 -10.54 -1.14 16.30
C ALA A 183 -10.38 -1.10 17.83
N ARG A 184 -9.19 -0.78 18.30
CA ARG A 184 -8.90 -0.73 19.72
C ARG A 184 -8.26 0.59 20.11
N VAL A 185 -8.79 1.22 21.14
CA VAL A 185 -8.05 2.22 21.90
C VAL A 185 -6.93 1.48 22.65
N ASN A 186 -5.70 1.94 22.51
CA ASN A 186 -4.52 1.38 23.14
C ASN A 186 -3.69 2.54 23.67
N LEU A 187 -3.76 2.78 25.00
CA LEU A 187 -3.06 3.88 25.65
C LEU A 187 -2.10 3.35 26.70
N ASP A 188 -0.98 4.04 26.82
CA ASP A 188 -0.07 3.95 27.93
C ASP A 188 -0.27 5.21 28.78
N ILE A 189 -0.63 5.01 30.05
CA ILE A 189 -0.87 6.07 31.04
C ILE A 189 0.18 5.93 32.11
N SER A 190 0.99 6.97 32.30
CA SER A 190 2.08 7.00 33.27
C SER A 190 1.66 7.72 34.54
N VAL A 191 1.98 7.14 35.68
CA VAL A 191 1.76 7.71 37.03
C VAL A 191 3.04 7.64 37.87
N ALA A 192 3.15 8.46 38.92
CA ALA A 192 4.31 8.47 39.81
C ALA A 192 4.44 7.16 40.59
N TYR A 193 5.66 6.83 41.07
CA TYR A 193 5.96 5.58 41.79
C TYR A 193 5.29 5.48 43.15
N ASP A 194 5.01 6.60 43.77
CA ASP A 194 4.35 6.71 45.08
C ASP A 194 2.81 6.65 44.99
N THR A 195 2.28 6.51 43.79
CA THR A 195 0.84 6.48 43.54
C THR A 195 0.26 5.09 43.83
N ASP A 196 -0.89 5.04 44.51
CA ASP A 196 -1.66 3.81 44.70
C ASP A 196 -2.23 3.32 43.34
N ILE A 197 -1.64 2.25 42.84
CA ILE A 197 -1.98 1.69 41.48
C ILE A 197 -3.42 1.13 41.44
N ASP A 198 -3.92 0.58 42.55
CA ASP A 198 -5.27 0.03 42.61
C ASP A 198 -6.29 1.17 42.52
N HIS A 199 -6.07 2.24 43.32
CA HIS A 199 -6.90 3.44 43.25
C HIS A 199 -6.92 4.08 41.85
N VAL A 200 -5.75 4.22 41.22
CA VAL A 200 -5.67 4.74 39.82
C VAL A 200 -6.40 3.84 38.86
N THR A 201 -6.27 2.53 39.00
CA THR A 201 -6.94 1.55 38.15
C THR A 201 -8.46 1.69 38.26
N GLU A 202 -9.01 1.80 39.45
CA GLU A 202 -10.44 2.04 39.67
C GLU A 202 -10.90 3.35 39.04
N LEU A 203 -10.14 4.42 39.21
CA LEU A 203 -10.44 5.73 38.68
C LEU A 203 -10.47 5.72 37.14
N ILE A 204 -9.45 5.14 36.49
CA ILE A 204 -9.41 5.03 35.03
C ILE A 204 -10.56 4.14 34.50
N ASN A 205 -10.86 3.03 35.18
CA ASN A 205 -11.98 2.16 34.81
C ASN A 205 -13.33 2.87 34.97
N GLY A 206 -13.47 3.69 36.01
CA GLY A 206 -14.63 4.56 36.21
C GLY A 206 -14.81 5.58 35.07
N VAL A 207 -13.72 6.20 34.63
CA VAL A 207 -13.73 7.10 33.47
C VAL A 207 -14.15 6.36 32.19
N GLY A 208 -13.64 5.15 31.97
CA GLY A 208 -13.99 4.31 30.83
C GLY A 208 -15.48 3.94 30.82
N THR A 209 -16.03 3.56 31.97
CA THR A 209 -17.45 3.25 32.16
C THR A 209 -18.33 4.49 31.91
N ALA A 210 -17.93 5.63 32.46
CA ALA A 210 -18.62 6.90 32.23
C ALA A 210 -18.58 7.32 30.75
N LEU A 211 -17.50 7.07 30.05
CA LEU A 211 -17.38 7.33 28.62
C LEU A 211 -18.33 6.44 27.80
N GLN A 212 -18.50 5.18 28.20
CA GLN A 212 -19.46 4.27 27.54
C GLN A 212 -20.92 4.66 27.81
N ALA A 213 -21.21 5.22 28.98
CA ALA A 213 -22.55 5.70 29.32
C ALA A 213 -22.90 7.05 28.70
N ASP A 214 -21.96 7.72 28.09
CA ASP A 214 -22.11 9.03 27.46
C ASP A 214 -22.97 8.96 26.19
N ALA A 215 -23.89 9.92 26.02
CA ALA A 215 -24.82 9.90 24.88
C ALA A 215 -24.13 10.09 23.52
N GLU A 216 -23.03 10.87 23.48
CA GLU A 216 -22.27 11.15 22.27
C GLU A 216 -21.21 10.08 21.98
N TRP A 217 -20.51 9.63 23.02
CA TRP A 217 -19.35 8.76 22.90
C TRP A 217 -19.69 7.27 23.02
N GLY A 218 -20.70 6.92 23.82
CA GLY A 218 -21.09 5.54 24.04
C GLY A 218 -21.34 4.74 22.75
N PRO A 219 -22.07 5.28 21.74
CA PRO A 219 -22.32 4.59 20.49
C PRO A 219 -21.07 4.22 19.66
N ARG A 220 -19.92 4.85 19.96
CA ARG A 220 -18.63 4.61 19.29
C ARG A 220 -17.85 3.48 19.96
N LEU A 221 -18.19 3.10 21.19
CA LEU A 221 -17.52 2.07 21.97
C LEU A 221 -18.28 0.73 21.85
N LEU A 222 -17.52 -0.35 21.72
CA LEU A 222 -18.02 -1.73 21.79
C LEU A 222 -17.81 -2.29 23.20
N GLU A 223 -16.68 -1.91 23.86
CA GLU A 223 -16.36 -2.24 25.22
C GLU A 223 -15.77 -1.00 25.94
N PRO A 224 -16.02 -0.80 27.24
CA PRO A 224 -15.45 0.31 27.97
C PRO A 224 -13.94 0.16 28.05
N PRO A 225 -13.17 1.24 27.83
CA PRO A 225 -11.74 1.23 28.07
C PRO A 225 -11.44 0.96 29.54
N LYS A 226 -10.51 0.03 29.79
CA LYS A 226 -10.09 -0.35 31.14
C LYS A 226 -8.60 -0.63 31.24
N VAL A 227 -8.04 -0.51 32.43
CA VAL A 227 -6.68 -0.92 32.73
C VAL A 227 -6.60 -2.45 32.67
N ILE A 228 -5.64 -2.95 31.89
CA ILE A 228 -5.42 -4.40 31.73
C ILE A 228 -4.26 -4.89 32.59
N ARG A 229 -3.23 -4.07 32.72
CA ARG A 229 -2.03 -4.41 33.49
C ARG A 229 -1.12 -3.18 33.69
N VAL A 230 -0.19 -3.29 34.59
CA VAL A 230 1.04 -2.50 34.57
C VAL A 230 1.87 -3.00 33.38
N SER A 231 2.22 -2.12 32.45
CA SER A 231 2.95 -2.48 31.23
C SER A 231 4.45 -2.31 31.38
N ALA A 232 4.89 -1.33 32.16
CA ALA A 232 6.30 -1.07 32.41
C ALA A 232 6.51 -0.33 33.76
N LEU A 233 7.67 -0.58 34.33
CA LEU A 233 8.30 0.28 35.35
C LEU A 233 9.37 1.08 34.60
N ALA A 234 9.05 2.31 34.23
CA ALA A 234 9.93 3.19 33.47
C ALA A 234 10.83 4.02 34.41
N ASP A 235 11.81 4.74 33.86
CA ASP A 235 12.83 5.46 34.64
C ASP A 235 12.23 6.43 35.68
N SER A 236 11.08 7.03 35.41
CA SER A 236 10.44 8.02 36.30
C SER A 236 8.94 7.77 36.48
N ALA A 237 8.39 6.65 36.02
CA ALA A 237 6.95 6.40 36.04
C ALA A 237 6.59 4.92 36.06
N VAL A 238 5.43 4.60 36.64
CA VAL A 238 4.74 3.33 36.43
C VAL A 238 3.76 3.52 35.28
N THR A 239 3.86 2.68 34.24
CA THR A 239 3.01 2.77 33.05
C THR A 239 1.90 1.73 33.09
N LEU A 240 0.65 2.19 32.99
CA LEU A 240 -0.55 1.38 32.94
C LEU A 240 -1.04 1.24 31.51
N LYS A 241 -1.32 0.01 31.08
CA LYS A 241 -1.91 -0.28 29.77
C LYS A 241 -3.42 -0.22 29.83
N VAL A 242 -4.02 0.71 29.08
CA VAL A 242 -5.47 0.88 28.95
C VAL A 242 -5.90 0.43 27.58
N LEU A 243 -6.83 -0.53 27.53
CA LEU A 243 -7.42 -1.02 26.27
C LEU A 243 -8.93 -0.89 26.30
N GLY A 244 -9.51 -0.56 25.15
CA GLY A 244 -10.96 -0.56 24.92
C GLY A 244 -11.27 -0.89 23.47
N GLN A 245 -12.35 -1.61 23.22
CA GLN A 245 -12.78 -1.92 21.87
C GLN A 245 -13.77 -0.88 21.36
N VAL A 246 -13.56 -0.41 20.15
CA VAL A 246 -14.36 0.66 19.51
C VAL A 246 -14.77 0.27 18.10
N ARG A 247 -15.75 0.98 17.56
CA ARG A 247 -16.08 0.84 16.14
C ARG A 247 -14.90 1.22 15.27
N ALA A 248 -14.87 0.68 14.07
CA ALA A 248 -13.84 0.99 13.07
C ALA A 248 -13.71 2.50 12.85
N ALA A 249 -12.49 2.99 12.74
CA ALA A 249 -12.10 4.39 12.57
C ALA A 249 -12.35 5.33 13.78
N GLU A 250 -12.99 4.86 14.86
CA GLU A 250 -13.26 5.67 16.05
C GLU A 250 -12.11 5.66 17.09
N GLN A 251 -11.10 4.80 16.92
CA GLN A 251 -10.03 4.61 17.89
C GLN A 251 -9.26 5.89 18.21
N TRP A 252 -9.04 6.75 17.25
CA TRP A 252 -8.27 7.99 17.44
C TRP A 252 -9.09 9.05 18.19
N ALA A 253 -10.37 9.23 17.81
CA ALA A 253 -11.27 10.18 18.44
C ALA A 253 -11.55 9.77 19.90
N VAL A 254 -11.90 8.50 20.14
CA VAL A 254 -12.16 7.97 21.48
C VAL A 254 -10.89 8.02 22.35
N ALA A 255 -9.72 7.71 21.80
CA ALA A 255 -8.45 7.82 22.51
C ALA A 255 -8.13 9.25 22.95
N GLY A 256 -8.45 10.23 22.11
CA GLY A 256 -8.30 11.67 22.43
C GLY A 256 -9.20 12.09 23.58
N GLU A 257 -10.48 11.76 23.51
CA GLU A 257 -11.44 12.11 24.59
C GLU A 257 -11.14 11.35 25.89
N LEU A 258 -10.75 10.08 25.80
CA LEU A 258 -10.36 9.29 26.96
C LEU A 258 -9.17 9.92 27.69
N ARG A 259 -8.12 10.35 26.98
CA ARG A 259 -6.96 11.05 27.57
C ARG A 259 -7.38 12.32 28.30
N LYS A 260 -8.26 13.13 27.67
CA LYS A 260 -8.78 14.36 28.26
C LYS A 260 -9.55 14.09 29.55
N ARG A 261 -10.43 13.08 29.57
CA ARG A 261 -11.20 12.71 30.77
C ARG A 261 -10.32 12.13 31.88
N ILE A 262 -9.33 11.31 31.54
CA ILE A 262 -8.35 10.79 32.53
C ILE A 262 -7.56 11.95 33.13
N LEU A 263 -7.04 12.88 32.33
CA LEU A 263 -6.32 14.05 32.81
C LEU A 263 -7.16 14.86 33.81
N ALA A 264 -8.44 15.11 33.47
CA ALA A 264 -9.35 15.81 34.38
C ALA A 264 -9.66 15.01 35.66
N ALA A 265 -9.74 13.69 35.61
CA ALA A 265 -9.94 12.81 36.73
C ALA A 265 -8.71 12.79 37.66
N PHE A 266 -7.53 12.72 37.09
CA PHE A 266 -6.25 12.78 37.81
C PHE A 266 -6.09 14.11 38.57
N GLY A 267 -6.42 15.25 37.93
CA GLY A 267 -6.39 16.55 38.58
C GLY A 267 -7.34 16.66 39.77
N ARG A 268 -8.53 16.01 39.73
CA ARG A 268 -9.46 15.98 40.85
C ARG A 268 -9.04 15.00 41.95
N GLY A 269 -8.39 13.88 41.57
CA GLY A 269 -7.93 12.83 42.46
C GLY A 269 -6.56 13.08 43.07
N GLY A 270 -5.88 14.18 42.71
CA GLY A 270 -4.53 14.47 43.19
C GLY A 270 -3.47 13.48 42.70
N ILE A 271 -3.75 12.79 41.56
CA ILE A 271 -2.81 11.83 41.00
C ILE A 271 -1.80 12.58 40.12
N GLU A 272 -0.52 12.38 40.43
CA GLU A 272 0.57 13.04 39.74
C GLU A 272 0.95 12.28 38.46
N ILE A 273 1.09 13.04 37.35
CA ILE A 273 1.74 12.59 36.11
C ILE A 273 3.20 13.03 36.23
N PRO A 274 4.14 12.09 36.39
CA PRO A 274 5.51 12.47 36.76
C PRO A 274 6.24 13.14 35.62
N PHE A 275 7.00 14.18 35.95
CA PHE A 275 8.02 14.72 35.07
C PHE A 275 9.24 13.80 35.01
N PRO A 276 10.08 13.87 33.98
CA PRO A 276 11.35 13.16 33.99
C PRO A 276 12.20 13.57 35.18
N HIS A 277 12.54 12.63 36.04
CA HIS A 277 13.40 12.86 37.19
C HIS A 277 14.83 12.43 36.88
N GLN A 278 15.82 13.27 37.31
CA GLN A 278 17.23 12.92 37.25
C GLN A 278 17.81 13.05 38.67
N VAL A 279 18.44 11.99 39.15
CA VAL A 279 19.18 12.03 40.42
C VAL A 279 20.57 12.56 40.13
N VAL A 280 20.86 13.79 40.56
CA VAL A 280 22.19 14.36 40.45
C VAL A 280 22.95 14.01 41.74
N VAL A 281 23.87 13.06 41.68
CA VAL A 281 24.77 12.73 42.82
C VAL A 281 25.99 13.65 42.72
N THR A 282 25.99 14.73 43.49
CA THR A 282 27.19 15.55 43.76
C THR A 282 28.07 14.79 44.75
N ARG A 283 29.12 14.13 44.28
CA ARG A 283 30.19 13.69 45.17
C ARG A 283 30.90 14.94 45.62
N GLY A 284 30.72 15.31 46.88
CA GLY A 284 31.46 16.36 47.55
C GLY A 284 32.93 15.93 47.75
N GLY A 285 33.70 15.93 46.68
CA GLY A 285 35.15 16.01 46.73
C GLY A 285 35.49 17.49 46.74
N GLN A 286 36.06 18.02 47.83
CA GLN A 286 36.81 19.25 47.75
C GLN A 286 37.87 19.03 46.67
N ILE A 287 37.63 19.61 45.52
CA ILE A 287 38.70 19.74 44.50
C ILE A 287 39.69 20.76 45.13
N ASP A 288 40.83 20.27 45.61
CA ASP A 288 41.92 21.18 46.01
C ASP A 288 42.28 22.02 44.80
N PRO A 289 42.10 23.35 44.88
CA PRO A 289 42.44 24.22 43.76
C PRO A 289 43.91 24.10 43.28
N ARG A 290 44.77 23.43 44.04
CA ARG A 290 46.15 23.18 43.71
C ARG A 290 46.33 21.99 42.76
N GLU A 291 45.44 21.00 42.81
CA GLU A 291 45.51 19.83 41.94
C GLU A 291 45.10 20.17 40.47
N VAL A 292 44.27 21.20 40.26
CA VAL A 292 43.83 21.64 38.92
C VAL A 292 44.94 22.41 38.19
N LEU A 293 45.93 22.94 38.91
CA LEU A 293 47.06 23.71 38.30
C LEU A 293 48.24 22.83 37.92
N GLU A 294 48.34 21.59 38.44
CA GLU A 294 49.41 20.67 38.14
C GLU A 294 49.20 19.88 36.83
N ASP A 295 47.94 19.77 36.37
CA ASP A 295 47.58 19.07 35.11
C ASP A 295 47.38 20.01 33.89
N ALA A 296 47.79 21.27 34.01
CA ALA A 296 47.79 22.16 32.85
C ALA A 296 48.96 21.77 31.92
N PRO A 297 48.70 21.41 30.67
CA PRO A 297 49.76 21.09 29.73
C PRO A 297 50.67 22.33 29.55
N ALA A 298 51.99 22.14 29.72
CA ALA A 298 52.98 23.16 29.54
C ALA A 298 52.83 23.79 28.12
N ASP A 299 52.77 25.13 28.13
CA ASP A 299 52.65 25.94 26.89
C ASP A 299 53.85 25.64 25.98
N PRO A 300 53.66 25.23 24.73
CA PRO A 300 54.77 24.88 23.81
C PRO A 300 55.41 26.12 23.14
N ALA A 301 55.48 27.26 23.85
CA ALA A 301 56.13 28.46 23.33
C ALA A 301 57.13 29.05 24.34
N SER A 302 58.33 28.42 24.42
CA SER A 302 59.60 29.07 24.80
C SER A 302 60.80 28.34 24.19
#